data_ac7bc596f006916e8827093b793905be
#
_entry.id   ac7bc596f006916e8827093b793905be
#
_cell.length_a   1.000
_cell.length_b   1.000
_cell.length_c   1.000
_cell.angle_alpha   90.00
_cell.angle_beta   90.00
_cell.angle_gamma   90.00
#
_symmetry.space_group_name_H-M   'P 1'
#
loop_
_entity.id
_entity.type
_entity.pdbx_description
1 polymer ?
#
loop_
_entity_poly.entity_id
_entity_poly.type
_entity_poly.pdbx_seq_one_letter_code
_entity_poly.pdbx_strand_id
1 'polypeptide(L)'
;MTLPTRPDGLVVIVKRECETCRMVVPVIEQLTNGPLPVTVYVQDDSAFPESLAPIHDADLSISWHYDIETVPTVLRIENGVEVTRTVGWVRDEWQRVTGQTDLGPNLSAFRPGCGSLSVDPDLVDELRVRFGATTLSARRVDIAEAEDEFEAMFDRGWTDGLPVVPPTEQRVMRMLTGTTRQPTDVVAIVPPDLVEITVEKVAINAVMAGCKPEYLPWVIAGLEAVCNDTFNIHGVLATTMPVGPVIVCNGPGTRAIGMNSGMNVFGQGNRANLTIGRAIQLIIRNIGGGRPGEVDRATHGNPGKISFCFAEDELGSPWSTLAESRGLSRTTDAVTVFPGEGPRCVVDQLARDPESLTNTFAACLRTMHNPKSVLAFDAIVVMGPEHARVYAEAGWDRERVLEEI
;
A
#
# COMPACT_ATOMS: atom_id res chain seq x y z
N MET A 1 -25.35 -12.83 -4.99
CA MET A 1 -25.20 -13.56 -6.27
C MET A 1 -25.59 -15.00 -6.07
N THR A 2 -26.37 -15.59 -6.98
CA THR A 2 -26.63 -17.03 -6.99
C THR A 2 -25.36 -17.75 -7.44
N LEU A 3 -24.90 -18.72 -6.65
CA LEU A 3 -23.74 -19.57 -7.03
C LEU A 3 -24.04 -20.25 -8.39
N PRO A 4 -23.06 -20.33 -9.29
CA PRO A 4 -23.25 -21.04 -10.55
C PRO A 4 -23.59 -22.51 -10.28
N THR A 5 -24.62 -23.01 -10.97
CA THR A 5 -25.04 -24.41 -10.84
C THR A 5 -23.98 -25.31 -11.45
N ARG A 6 -23.56 -26.32 -10.71
CA ARG A 6 -22.61 -27.34 -11.17
C ARG A 6 -23.36 -28.36 -12.04
N PRO A 7 -23.08 -28.47 -13.34
CA PRO A 7 -23.74 -29.47 -14.18
C PRO A 7 -23.29 -30.87 -13.80
N ASP A 8 -24.22 -31.83 -13.76
CA ASP A 8 -23.89 -33.23 -13.51
C ASP A 8 -23.06 -33.82 -14.69
N GLY A 9 -22.13 -34.69 -14.35
CA GLY A 9 -21.22 -35.30 -15.30
C GLY A 9 -19.76 -34.90 -15.07
N LEU A 10 -19.03 -34.70 -16.14
CA LEU A 10 -17.65 -34.25 -16.12
C LEU A 10 -17.58 -32.77 -16.48
N VAL A 11 -16.92 -32.01 -15.65
CA VAL A 11 -16.59 -30.60 -15.90
C VAL A 11 -15.10 -30.49 -16.14
N VAL A 12 -14.71 -29.90 -17.26
CA VAL A 12 -13.30 -29.73 -17.64
C VAL A 12 -13.02 -28.25 -17.82
N ILE A 13 -12.02 -27.73 -17.10
CA ILE A 13 -11.59 -26.34 -17.20
C ILE A 13 -10.22 -26.27 -17.86
N VAL A 14 -10.11 -25.46 -18.91
CA VAL A 14 -8.91 -25.34 -19.75
C VAL A 14 -8.60 -23.88 -20.07
N LYS A 15 -7.39 -23.62 -20.58
CA LYS A 15 -7.03 -22.37 -21.26
C LYS A 15 -6.12 -22.66 -22.47
N ARG A 16 -6.22 -21.84 -23.51
CA ARG A 16 -5.43 -22.00 -24.76
C ARG A 16 -3.94 -21.82 -24.51
N GLU A 17 -3.55 -20.87 -23.68
CA GLU A 17 -2.14 -20.60 -23.37
C GLU A 17 -1.44 -21.72 -22.58
N CYS A 18 -2.18 -22.67 -22.04
CA CYS A 18 -1.63 -23.82 -21.33
C CYS A 18 -1.25 -24.94 -22.29
N GLU A 19 0.03 -25.29 -22.35
CA GLU A 19 0.51 -26.39 -23.22
C GLU A 19 -0.12 -27.72 -22.85
N THR A 20 -0.32 -28.02 -21.58
CA THR A 20 -0.95 -29.27 -21.12
C THR A 20 -2.42 -29.30 -21.52
N CYS A 21 -3.13 -28.15 -21.47
CA CYS A 21 -4.51 -28.08 -21.99
C CYS A 21 -4.59 -28.38 -23.46
N ARG A 22 -3.68 -27.84 -24.29
CA ARG A 22 -3.62 -28.17 -25.73
C ARG A 22 -3.33 -29.62 -25.98
N MET A 23 -2.43 -30.23 -25.21
CA MET A 23 -2.06 -31.64 -25.35
C MET A 23 -3.23 -32.60 -25.06
N VAL A 24 -4.09 -32.27 -24.09
CA VAL A 24 -5.20 -33.14 -23.64
C VAL A 24 -6.49 -32.94 -24.44
N VAL A 25 -6.55 -32.04 -25.44
CA VAL A 25 -7.74 -31.83 -26.28
C VAL A 25 -8.26 -33.18 -26.88
N PRO A 26 -7.43 -34.03 -27.45
CA PRO A 26 -7.90 -35.35 -27.97
C PRO A 26 -8.50 -36.26 -26.88
N VAL A 27 -8.04 -36.11 -25.64
CA VAL A 27 -8.58 -36.87 -24.52
C VAL A 27 -9.96 -36.32 -24.12
N ILE A 28 -10.12 -35.00 -24.12
CA ILE A 28 -11.42 -34.35 -23.83
C ILE A 28 -12.44 -34.80 -24.93
N GLU A 29 -12.03 -34.84 -26.18
CA GLU A 29 -12.85 -35.37 -27.28
C GLU A 29 -13.24 -36.84 -27.06
N GLN A 30 -12.33 -37.70 -26.57
CA GLN A 30 -12.67 -39.07 -26.16
C GLN A 30 -13.75 -39.08 -25.06
N LEU A 31 -13.63 -38.18 -24.06
CA LEU A 31 -14.58 -38.10 -22.96
C LEU A 31 -15.98 -37.68 -23.44
N THR A 32 -16.11 -36.78 -24.42
CA THR A 32 -17.44 -36.35 -24.95
C THR A 32 -18.16 -37.48 -25.70
N ASN A 33 -17.46 -38.51 -26.15
CA ASN A 33 -18.03 -39.74 -26.74
C ASN A 33 -18.31 -40.82 -25.67
N GLY A 34 -18.05 -40.53 -24.39
CA GLY A 34 -18.23 -41.46 -23.29
C GLY A 34 -19.64 -41.46 -22.68
N PRO A 35 -19.86 -42.21 -21.59
CA PRO A 35 -21.18 -42.39 -21.00
C PRO A 35 -21.66 -41.21 -20.15
N LEU A 36 -20.75 -40.30 -19.73
CA LEU A 36 -21.09 -39.15 -18.92
C LEU A 36 -21.15 -37.86 -19.76
N PRO A 37 -22.08 -36.96 -19.50
CA PRO A 37 -22.08 -35.66 -20.15
C PRO A 37 -20.81 -34.88 -19.76
N VAL A 38 -20.24 -34.15 -20.73
CA VAL A 38 -19.01 -33.37 -20.55
C VAL A 38 -19.32 -31.88 -20.78
N THR A 39 -19.02 -31.04 -19.81
CA THR A 39 -19.07 -29.59 -19.96
C THR A 39 -17.65 -29.03 -19.93
N VAL A 40 -17.27 -28.30 -20.97
CA VAL A 40 -15.93 -27.70 -21.07
C VAL A 40 -16.03 -26.19 -20.87
N TYR A 41 -15.28 -25.67 -19.90
CA TYR A 41 -15.11 -24.22 -19.69
C TYR A 41 -13.71 -23.81 -20.13
N VAL A 42 -13.62 -22.66 -20.78
CA VAL A 42 -12.35 -22.07 -21.21
C VAL A 42 -12.18 -20.68 -20.61
N GLN A 43 -10.97 -20.38 -20.09
CA GLN A 43 -10.71 -19.15 -19.36
C GLN A 43 -10.29 -17.97 -20.24
N ASP A 44 -9.61 -18.20 -21.37
CA ASP A 44 -8.91 -17.17 -22.14
C ASP A 44 -9.46 -16.98 -23.57
N ASP A 45 -9.73 -18.02 -24.31
CA ASP A 45 -10.13 -17.95 -25.71
C ASP A 45 -11.39 -18.77 -25.97
N SER A 46 -12.49 -18.07 -26.24
CA SER A 46 -13.80 -18.67 -26.48
C SER A 46 -13.87 -19.66 -27.65
N ALA A 47 -12.88 -19.66 -28.53
CA ALA A 47 -12.78 -20.60 -29.64
C ALA A 47 -12.00 -21.87 -29.31
N PHE A 48 -11.40 -21.96 -28.12
CA PHE A 48 -10.59 -23.12 -27.73
C PHE A 48 -11.33 -24.03 -26.74
N PRO A 49 -11.30 -25.39 -26.94
CA PRO A 49 -10.79 -26.12 -28.09
C PRO A 49 -11.74 -26.04 -29.31
N GLU A 50 -11.17 -25.83 -30.50
CA GLU A 50 -11.96 -25.60 -31.73
C GLU A 50 -12.86 -26.79 -32.14
N SER A 51 -12.50 -28.01 -31.73
CA SER A 51 -13.25 -29.25 -31.99
C SER A 51 -14.42 -29.50 -31.03
N LEU A 52 -14.53 -28.67 -29.97
CA LEU A 52 -15.55 -28.78 -28.95
C LEU A 52 -16.38 -27.47 -28.92
N ALA A 53 -17.49 -27.49 -28.22
CA ALA A 53 -18.31 -26.30 -27.99
C ALA A 53 -18.08 -25.79 -26.54
N PRO A 54 -16.95 -25.14 -26.25
CA PRO A 54 -16.64 -24.68 -24.90
C PRO A 54 -17.55 -23.52 -24.47
N ILE A 55 -17.77 -23.42 -23.18
CA ILE A 55 -18.41 -22.27 -22.55
C ILE A 55 -17.29 -21.32 -22.10
N HIS A 56 -17.33 -20.09 -22.55
CA HIS A 56 -16.34 -19.08 -22.15
C HIS A 56 -16.60 -18.58 -20.73
N ASP A 57 -15.67 -18.83 -19.83
CA ASP A 57 -15.65 -18.33 -18.45
C ASP A 57 -14.97 -16.94 -18.42
N ALA A 58 -15.52 -16.00 -19.20
CA ALA A 58 -14.92 -14.70 -19.48
C ALA A 58 -14.69 -13.83 -18.23
N ASP A 59 -15.56 -13.95 -17.24
CA ASP A 59 -15.47 -13.25 -15.97
C ASP A 59 -14.82 -14.08 -14.86
N LEU A 60 -14.36 -15.28 -15.18
CA LEU A 60 -13.75 -16.27 -14.28
C LEU A 60 -14.65 -16.69 -13.10
N SER A 61 -15.97 -16.47 -13.20
CA SER A 61 -16.90 -16.81 -12.12
C SER A 61 -16.97 -18.31 -11.85
N ILE A 62 -16.91 -19.14 -12.90
CA ILE A 62 -16.90 -20.60 -12.76
C ILE A 62 -15.59 -21.04 -12.10
N SER A 63 -14.46 -20.59 -12.64
CA SER A 63 -13.14 -20.92 -12.11
C SER A 63 -12.97 -20.52 -10.66
N TRP A 64 -13.50 -19.33 -10.27
CA TRP A 64 -13.49 -18.85 -8.89
C TRP A 64 -14.33 -19.74 -7.95
N HIS A 65 -15.61 -19.97 -8.29
CA HIS A 65 -16.52 -20.69 -7.41
C HIS A 65 -16.29 -22.22 -7.39
N TYR A 66 -15.54 -22.76 -8.38
CA TYR A 66 -15.13 -24.15 -8.38
C TYR A 66 -13.72 -24.34 -7.80
N ASP A 67 -13.10 -23.28 -7.31
CA ASP A 67 -11.80 -23.29 -6.66
C ASP A 67 -10.72 -23.88 -7.57
N ILE A 68 -10.60 -23.32 -8.77
CA ILE A 68 -9.67 -23.82 -9.80
C ILE A 68 -8.34 -23.06 -9.72
N GLU A 69 -7.33 -23.72 -9.16
CA GLU A 69 -5.98 -23.17 -9.07
C GLU A 69 -5.07 -23.58 -10.24
N THR A 70 -5.37 -24.71 -10.88
CA THR A 70 -4.56 -25.31 -11.96
C THR A 70 -5.44 -25.72 -13.13
N VAL A 71 -4.93 -25.59 -14.36
CA VAL A 71 -5.58 -26.10 -15.56
C VAL A 71 -4.61 -27.00 -16.35
N PRO A 72 -5.08 -28.05 -17.03
CA PRO A 72 -6.48 -28.52 -17.04
C PRO A 72 -6.89 -29.11 -15.68
N THR A 73 -8.13 -28.90 -15.31
CA THR A 73 -8.77 -29.58 -14.17
C THR A 73 -10.00 -30.33 -14.67
N VAL A 74 -10.17 -31.56 -14.22
CA VAL A 74 -11.37 -32.36 -14.46
C VAL A 74 -12.06 -32.65 -13.13
N LEU A 75 -13.35 -32.29 -13.06
CA LEU A 75 -14.19 -32.58 -11.91
C LEU A 75 -15.28 -33.58 -12.32
N ARG A 76 -15.64 -34.46 -11.40
CA ARG A 76 -16.84 -35.29 -11.50
C ARG A 76 -17.91 -34.73 -10.58
N ILE A 77 -19.06 -34.39 -11.15
CA ILE A 77 -20.20 -33.81 -10.44
C ILE A 77 -21.36 -34.81 -10.46
N GLU A 78 -21.96 -35.07 -9.29
CA GLU A 78 -23.15 -35.92 -9.14
C GLU A 78 -24.15 -35.20 -8.23
N ASN A 79 -25.39 -35.00 -8.72
CA ASN A 79 -26.44 -34.25 -8.04
C ASN A 79 -26.01 -32.81 -7.64
N GLY A 80 -25.25 -32.15 -8.52
CA GLY A 80 -24.73 -30.80 -8.29
C GLY A 80 -23.55 -30.73 -7.27
N VAL A 81 -23.06 -31.87 -6.78
CA VAL A 81 -21.97 -31.94 -5.81
C VAL A 81 -20.72 -32.53 -6.45
N GLU A 82 -19.58 -31.93 -6.17
CA GLU A 82 -18.29 -32.47 -6.61
C GLU A 82 -17.95 -33.72 -5.82
N VAL A 83 -17.74 -34.83 -6.54
CA VAL A 83 -17.38 -36.12 -5.96
C VAL A 83 -15.86 -36.32 -5.94
N THR A 84 -15.18 -35.89 -7.00
CA THR A 84 -13.72 -36.02 -7.14
C THR A 84 -13.20 -35.09 -8.21
N ARG A 85 -11.92 -34.74 -8.13
CA ARG A 85 -11.19 -34.00 -9.19
C ARG A 85 -9.79 -34.52 -9.42
N THR A 86 -9.21 -34.12 -10.53
CA THR A 86 -7.78 -34.22 -10.82
C THR A 86 -7.30 -32.98 -11.57
N VAL A 87 -6.04 -32.63 -11.39
CA VAL A 87 -5.40 -31.42 -11.95
C VAL A 87 -4.20 -31.78 -12.80
N GLY A 88 -3.94 -30.98 -13.85
CA GLY A 88 -2.93 -31.34 -14.84
C GLY A 88 -3.32 -32.57 -15.62
N TRP A 89 -2.34 -33.28 -16.15
CA TRP A 89 -2.53 -34.53 -16.84
C TRP A 89 -1.78 -35.66 -16.12
N VAL A 90 -2.54 -36.55 -15.48
CA VAL A 90 -2.09 -37.81 -14.90
C VAL A 90 -3.04 -38.92 -15.42
N ARG A 91 -2.62 -39.74 -16.37
CA ARG A 91 -3.51 -40.69 -17.07
C ARG A 91 -4.35 -41.53 -16.11
N ASP A 92 -3.74 -42.16 -15.13
CA ASP A 92 -4.43 -43.04 -14.19
C ASP A 92 -5.47 -42.29 -13.32
N GLU A 93 -5.19 -41.04 -13.00
CA GLU A 93 -6.14 -40.21 -12.28
C GLU A 93 -7.31 -39.76 -13.15
N TRP A 94 -7.03 -39.37 -14.41
CA TRP A 94 -8.10 -39.06 -15.34
C TRP A 94 -9.02 -40.25 -15.55
N GLN A 95 -8.43 -41.46 -15.75
CA GLN A 95 -9.20 -42.71 -15.88
C GLN A 95 -10.06 -42.97 -14.64
N ARG A 96 -9.52 -42.79 -13.46
CA ARG A 96 -10.23 -42.96 -12.19
C ARG A 96 -11.39 -41.95 -12.02
N VAL A 97 -11.15 -40.66 -12.29
CA VAL A 97 -12.16 -39.60 -12.14
C VAL A 97 -13.26 -39.75 -13.18
N THR A 98 -12.93 -40.06 -14.42
CA THR A 98 -13.88 -40.17 -15.52
C THR A 98 -14.58 -41.51 -15.61
N GLY A 99 -14.02 -42.57 -15.01
CA GLY A 99 -14.51 -43.94 -15.12
C GLY A 99 -14.25 -44.56 -16.50
N GLN A 100 -13.44 -43.93 -17.35
CA GLN A 100 -13.08 -44.41 -18.68
C GLN A 100 -11.66 -44.97 -18.67
N THR A 101 -11.42 -46.05 -19.39
CA THR A 101 -10.11 -46.69 -19.59
C THR A 101 -9.52 -46.26 -20.94
N ASP A 102 -8.22 -46.46 -21.09
CA ASP A 102 -7.51 -46.23 -22.38
C ASP A 102 -7.55 -44.78 -22.87
N LEU A 103 -7.48 -43.82 -21.93
CA LEU A 103 -7.44 -42.41 -22.26
C LEU A 103 -6.04 -41.98 -22.75
N GLY A 104 -5.97 -41.31 -23.90
CA GLY A 104 -4.78 -40.70 -24.46
C GLY A 104 -3.59 -41.68 -24.58
N PRO A 105 -3.73 -42.89 -25.22
CA PRO A 105 -2.68 -43.92 -25.24
C PRO A 105 -1.36 -43.42 -25.84
N ASN A 106 -1.43 -42.43 -26.72
CA ASN A 106 -0.26 -41.85 -27.40
C ASN A 106 0.37 -40.67 -26.67
N LEU A 107 -0.18 -40.27 -25.53
CA LEU A 107 0.36 -39.18 -24.72
C LEU A 107 1.32 -39.70 -23.64
N SER A 108 2.18 -38.83 -23.10
CA SER A 108 2.93 -39.18 -21.89
C SER A 108 1.97 -39.56 -20.76
N ALA A 109 2.40 -40.36 -19.79
CA ALA A 109 1.55 -40.73 -18.67
C ALA A 109 1.27 -39.56 -17.72
N PHE A 110 2.14 -38.56 -17.72
CA PHE A 110 2.10 -37.40 -16.81
C PHE A 110 2.56 -36.13 -17.52
N ARG A 111 1.89 -35.01 -17.24
CA ARG A 111 2.35 -33.67 -17.49
C ARG A 111 1.70 -32.71 -16.46
N PRO A 112 2.49 -31.84 -15.78
CA PRO A 112 1.92 -30.87 -14.83
C PRO A 112 0.99 -29.87 -15.55
N GLY A 113 0.01 -29.36 -14.83
CA GLY A 113 -0.84 -28.28 -15.33
C GLY A 113 -0.14 -26.93 -15.26
N CYS A 114 -0.85 -25.91 -15.72
CA CYS A 114 -0.46 -24.49 -15.61
C CYS A 114 -1.34 -23.81 -14.58
N GLY A 115 -0.90 -22.67 -14.02
CA GLY A 115 -1.72 -21.84 -13.15
C GLY A 115 -3.02 -21.40 -13.84
N SER A 116 -4.12 -21.46 -13.12
CA SER A 116 -5.41 -20.92 -13.56
C SER A 116 -5.39 -19.39 -13.58
N LEU A 117 -6.19 -18.74 -14.43
CA LEU A 117 -6.37 -17.27 -14.39
C LEU A 117 -7.05 -16.80 -13.11
N SER A 118 -7.82 -17.64 -12.43
CA SER A 118 -8.45 -17.30 -11.14
C SER A 118 -7.47 -17.11 -9.99
N VAL A 119 -6.23 -17.58 -10.11
CA VAL A 119 -5.13 -17.36 -9.15
C VAL A 119 -4.00 -16.51 -9.71
N ASP A 120 -4.20 -15.93 -10.89
CA ASP A 120 -3.24 -15.00 -11.48
C ASP A 120 -3.04 -13.78 -10.57
N PRO A 121 -1.80 -13.42 -10.21
CA PRO A 121 -1.52 -12.28 -9.33
C PRO A 121 -2.13 -10.95 -9.80
N ASP A 122 -2.29 -10.76 -11.11
CA ASP A 122 -2.86 -9.56 -11.68
C ASP A 122 -4.40 -9.52 -11.62
N LEU A 123 -5.06 -10.66 -11.49
CA LEU A 123 -6.52 -10.81 -11.53
C LEU A 123 -7.13 -11.21 -10.18
N VAL A 124 -6.40 -11.90 -9.31
CA VAL A 124 -6.95 -12.51 -8.08
C VAL A 124 -7.58 -11.48 -7.14
N ASP A 125 -7.03 -10.27 -7.03
CA ASP A 125 -7.58 -9.23 -6.16
C ASP A 125 -8.91 -8.68 -6.71
N GLU A 126 -9.04 -8.57 -8.04
CA GLU A 126 -10.30 -8.20 -8.68
C GLU A 126 -11.38 -9.27 -8.46
N LEU A 127 -11.02 -10.55 -8.60
CA LEU A 127 -11.94 -11.66 -8.37
C LEU A 127 -12.39 -11.74 -6.92
N ARG A 128 -11.51 -11.47 -5.95
CA ARG A 128 -11.88 -11.35 -4.52
C ARG A 128 -12.91 -10.25 -4.29
N VAL A 129 -12.77 -9.10 -4.93
CA VAL A 129 -13.75 -8.01 -4.83
C VAL A 129 -15.06 -8.41 -5.48
N ARG A 130 -15.00 -9.06 -6.64
CA ARG A 130 -16.19 -9.41 -7.44
C ARG A 130 -17.00 -10.56 -6.83
N PHE A 131 -16.33 -11.62 -6.35
CA PHE A 131 -16.96 -12.87 -5.91
C PHE A 131 -16.75 -13.19 -4.44
N GLY A 132 -15.74 -12.59 -3.80
CA GLY A 132 -15.47 -12.78 -2.38
C GLY A 132 -16.42 -11.92 -1.52
N ALA A 133 -16.61 -12.34 -0.26
CA ALA A 133 -17.23 -11.47 0.73
C ALA A 133 -16.20 -10.42 1.15
N THR A 134 -16.31 -9.18 0.66
CA THR A 134 -15.45 -8.10 1.12
C THR A 134 -15.89 -7.66 2.52
N THR A 135 -14.95 -7.48 3.42
CA THR A 135 -15.19 -6.96 4.77
C THR A 135 -15.17 -5.43 4.82
N LEU A 136 -15.10 -4.76 3.65
CA LEU A 136 -15.06 -3.31 3.56
C LEU A 136 -16.42 -2.71 3.88
N SER A 137 -16.41 -1.69 4.75
CA SER A 137 -17.60 -1.01 5.26
C SER A 137 -17.75 0.44 4.77
N ALA A 138 -16.72 1.00 4.13
CA ALA A 138 -16.75 2.35 3.60
C ALA A 138 -17.83 2.53 2.52
N ARG A 139 -18.48 3.70 2.51
CA ARG A 139 -19.49 4.03 1.51
C ARG A 139 -18.87 3.99 0.11
N ARG A 140 -19.51 3.23 -0.77
CA ARG A 140 -19.19 3.22 -2.20
C ARG A 140 -19.86 4.40 -2.89
N VAL A 141 -19.14 5.00 -3.84
CA VAL A 141 -19.64 6.09 -4.67
C VAL A 141 -19.37 5.68 -6.11
N ASP A 142 -20.45 5.49 -6.84
CA ASP A 142 -20.38 5.20 -8.27
C ASP A 142 -20.04 6.48 -9.03
N ILE A 143 -19.11 6.39 -9.96
CA ILE A 143 -18.74 7.44 -10.90
C ILE A 143 -19.26 7.00 -12.26
N ALA A 144 -19.97 7.87 -12.97
CA ALA A 144 -20.51 7.55 -14.27
C ALA A 144 -19.37 7.29 -15.28
N GLU A 145 -19.58 6.35 -16.20
CA GLU A 145 -18.56 5.95 -17.20
C GLU A 145 -18.03 7.14 -18.05
N ALA A 146 -18.88 8.17 -18.24
CA ALA A 146 -18.51 9.39 -18.98
C ALA A 146 -17.91 10.48 -18.09
N GLU A 147 -17.83 10.30 -16.76
CA GLU A 147 -17.25 11.25 -15.80
C GLU A 147 -15.75 10.96 -15.64
N ASP A 148 -14.91 11.99 -15.71
CA ASP A 148 -13.49 11.85 -15.40
C ASP A 148 -13.31 11.60 -13.90
N GLU A 149 -12.70 10.47 -13.54
CA GLU A 149 -12.57 10.05 -12.15
C GLU A 149 -11.66 10.99 -11.32
N PHE A 150 -10.69 11.65 -11.96
CA PHE A 150 -9.81 12.60 -11.26
C PHE A 150 -10.57 13.91 -10.97
N GLU A 151 -11.29 14.44 -11.95
CA GLU A 151 -12.12 15.64 -11.75
C GLU A 151 -13.23 15.39 -10.73
N ALA A 152 -13.84 14.20 -10.75
CA ALA A 152 -14.84 13.78 -9.77
C ALA A 152 -14.31 13.81 -8.32
N MET A 153 -13.01 13.51 -8.10
CA MET A 153 -12.39 13.61 -6.79
C MET A 153 -12.17 15.08 -6.36
N PHE A 154 -11.80 15.96 -7.30
CA PHE A 154 -11.69 17.40 -7.05
C PHE A 154 -13.04 18.01 -6.69
N ASP A 155 -14.06 17.78 -7.49
CA ASP A 155 -15.40 18.35 -7.31
C ASP A 155 -16.04 17.94 -5.97
N ARG A 156 -15.72 16.73 -5.50
CA ARG A 156 -16.15 16.26 -4.17
C ARG A 156 -15.30 16.76 -3.02
N GLY A 157 -14.22 17.52 -3.30
CA GLY A 157 -13.33 18.09 -2.30
C GLY A 157 -12.48 17.07 -1.54
N TRP A 158 -12.21 15.89 -2.13
CA TRP A 158 -11.45 14.83 -1.51
C TRP A 158 -9.94 14.93 -1.73
N THR A 159 -9.49 15.89 -2.53
CA THR A 159 -8.07 16.08 -2.83
C THR A 159 -7.48 17.25 -2.03
N ASP A 160 -6.15 17.26 -1.96
CA ASP A 160 -5.33 18.33 -1.41
C ASP A 160 -4.94 19.38 -2.46
N GLY A 161 -5.53 19.34 -3.65
CA GLY A 161 -5.18 20.18 -4.81
C GLY A 161 -4.28 19.47 -5.82
N LEU A 162 -3.85 18.25 -5.53
CA LEU A 162 -3.13 17.37 -6.47
C LEU A 162 -4.01 16.19 -6.86
N PRO A 163 -3.81 15.59 -8.05
CA PRO A 163 -4.47 14.35 -8.42
C PRO A 163 -4.29 13.27 -7.36
N VAL A 164 -5.32 12.49 -7.11
CA VAL A 164 -5.29 11.34 -6.20
C VAL A 164 -5.55 10.06 -6.97
N VAL A 165 -5.00 8.97 -6.46
CA VAL A 165 -5.30 7.63 -7.02
C VAL A 165 -6.71 7.23 -6.57
N PRO A 166 -7.64 6.90 -7.48
CA PRO A 166 -8.97 6.46 -7.11
C PRO A 166 -8.93 5.22 -6.20
N PRO A 167 -9.55 5.28 -5.00
CA PRO A 167 -9.49 4.19 -4.03
C PRO A 167 -10.55 3.14 -4.33
N THR A 168 -10.37 2.41 -5.44
CA THR A 168 -11.23 1.27 -5.78
C THR A 168 -11.11 0.18 -4.71
N GLU A 169 -12.16 -0.66 -4.56
CA GLU A 169 -12.13 -1.76 -3.59
C GLU A 169 -10.88 -2.65 -3.76
N GLN A 170 -10.54 -2.99 -5.00
CA GLN A 170 -9.33 -3.76 -5.31
C GLN A 170 -8.06 -3.10 -4.77
N ARG A 171 -7.88 -1.80 -4.99
CA ARG A 171 -6.72 -1.06 -4.50
C ARG A 171 -6.69 -0.98 -2.97
N VAL A 172 -7.85 -0.81 -2.34
CA VAL A 172 -7.97 -0.79 -0.87
C VAL A 172 -7.68 -2.16 -0.27
N MET A 173 -8.22 -3.24 -0.85
CA MET A 173 -7.92 -4.61 -0.42
C MET A 173 -6.43 -4.92 -0.54
N ARG A 174 -5.81 -4.54 -1.65
CA ARG A 174 -4.35 -4.68 -1.83
C ARG A 174 -3.58 -3.86 -0.79
N MET A 175 -3.99 -2.63 -0.51
CA MET A 175 -3.36 -1.78 0.51
C MET A 175 -3.41 -2.43 1.90
N LEU A 176 -4.54 -3.05 2.25
CA LEU A 176 -4.73 -3.73 3.54
C LEU A 176 -3.81 -4.94 3.74
N THR A 177 -3.24 -5.52 2.69
CA THR A 177 -2.23 -6.58 2.83
C THR A 177 -0.94 -6.11 3.50
N GLY A 178 -0.71 -4.80 3.57
CA GLY A 178 0.45 -4.20 4.24
C GLY A 178 0.37 -4.17 5.77
N THR A 179 -0.71 -4.64 6.38
CA THR A 179 -0.87 -4.68 7.84
C THR A 179 -1.55 -5.96 8.29
N THR A 180 -1.28 -6.36 9.54
CA THR A 180 -1.98 -7.48 10.20
C THR A 180 -3.22 -7.05 10.98
N ARG A 181 -3.46 -5.73 11.11
CA ARG A 181 -4.64 -5.19 11.79
C ARG A 181 -5.89 -5.42 10.94
N GLN A 182 -7.03 -5.60 11.62
CA GLN A 182 -8.31 -5.77 10.92
C GLN A 182 -8.77 -4.43 10.29
N PRO A 183 -9.47 -4.46 9.16
CA PRO A 183 -9.98 -3.24 8.51
C PRO A 183 -10.85 -2.37 9.42
N THR A 184 -11.54 -2.98 10.37
CA THR A 184 -12.45 -2.34 11.33
C THR A 184 -11.76 -1.82 12.59
N ASP A 185 -10.49 -2.15 12.82
CA ASP A 185 -9.76 -1.66 13.99
C ASP A 185 -9.63 -0.14 13.95
N VAL A 186 -9.94 0.51 15.07
CA VAL A 186 -9.76 1.95 15.22
C VAL A 186 -8.27 2.26 15.38
N VAL A 187 -7.78 3.19 14.59
CA VAL A 187 -6.39 3.67 14.64
C VAL A 187 -6.27 4.88 15.55
N ALA A 188 -7.14 5.87 15.37
CA ALA A 188 -7.10 7.12 16.12
C ALA A 188 -8.46 7.82 16.10
N ILE A 189 -8.60 8.83 16.96
CA ILE A 189 -9.63 9.87 16.86
C ILE A 189 -8.95 11.09 16.24
N VAL A 190 -9.41 11.51 15.07
CA VAL A 190 -8.72 12.55 14.29
C VAL A 190 -9.29 13.94 14.59
N PRO A 191 -8.51 14.84 15.24
CA PRO A 191 -8.89 16.24 15.40
C PRO A 191 -8.85 16.99 14.05
N PRO A 192 -9.59 18.13 13.93
CA PRO A 192 -10.43 18.79 14.93
C PRO A 192 -11.82 18.18 15.10
N ASP A 193 -12.34 17.45 14.10
CA ASP A 193 -13.72 16.95 14.12
C ASP A 193 -13.93 15.75 15.06
N LEU A 194 -12.85 15.20 15.63
CA LEU A 194 -12.85 14.08 16.58
C LEU A 194 -13.55 12.83 16.03
N VAL A 195 -13.31 12.54 14.74
CA VAL A 195 -13.86 11.37 14.07
C VAL A 195 -12.96 10.17 14.28
N GLU A 196 -13.54 9.05 14.69
CA GLU A 196 -12.83 7.75 14.71
C GLU A 196 -12.45 7.34 13.29
N ILE A 197 -11.17 6.99 13.11
CA ILE A 197 -10.68 6.46 11.85
C ILE A 197 -10.27 5.00 11.99
N THR A 198 -10.81 4.15 11.11
CA THR A 198 -10.47 2.73 11.03
C THR A 198 -9.28 2.49 10.09
N VAL A 199 -8.65 1.32 10.21
CA VAL A 199 -7.57 0.88 9.31
C VAL A 199 -8.01 0.94 7.84
N GLU A 200 -9.26 0.57 7.53
CA GLU A 200 -9.84 0.68 6.18
C GLU A 200 -9.78 2.12 5.66
N LYS A 201 -10.20 3.10 6.46
CA LYS A 201 -10.18 4.52 6.05
C LYS A 201 -8.76 5.08 5.94
N VAL A 202 -7.82 4.60 6.76
CA VAL A 202 -6.39 4.90 6.58
C VAL A 202 -5.89 4.33 5.25
N ALA A 203 -6.23 3.09 4.93
CA ALA A 203 -5.86 2.46 3.66
C ALA A 203 -6.44 3.19 2.44
N ILE A 204 -7.69 3.66 2.52
CA ILE A 204 -8.31 4.49 1.46
C ILE A 204 -7.48 5.75 1.19
N ASN A 205 -7.12 6.53 2.22
CA ASN A 205 -6.32 7.73 2.05
C ASN A 205 -4.86 7.43 1.64
N ALA A 206 -4.30 6.30 2.07
CA ALA A 206 -2.99 5.83 1.63
C ALA A 206 -2.99 5.48 0.12
N VAL A 207 -4.05 4.82 -0.38
CA VAL A 207 -4.25 4.62 -1.82
C VAL A 207 -4.35 5.96 -2.54
N MET A 208 -5.19 6.88 -2.06
CA MET A 208 -5.37 8.21 -2.65
C MET A 208 -4.05 8.99 -2.74
N ALA A 209 -3.19 8.89 -1.73
CA ALA A 209 -1.86 9.49 -1.72
C ALA A 209 -0.87 8.82 -2.69
N GLY A 210 -1.14 7.59 -3.14
CA GLY A 210 -0.26 6.80 -3.99
C GLY A 210 0.73 5.91 -3.23
N CYS A 211 0.46 5.56 -1.98
CA CYS A 211 1.28 4.62 -1.21
C CYS A 211 1.33 3.23 -1.83
N LYS A 212 2.34 2.46 -1.44
CA LYS A 212 2.37 1.01 -1.61
C LYS A 212 1.91 0.32 -0.32
N PRO A 213 1.46 -0.95 -0.37
CA PRO A 213 1.05 -1.70 0.82
C PRO A 213 2.08 -1.68 1.95
N GLU A 214 3.35 -1.87 1.65
CA GLU A 214 4.44 -1.88 2.64
C GLU A 214 4.66 -0.53 3.35
N TYR A 215 4.02 0.56 2.89
CA TYR A 215 4.07 1.87 3.54
C TYR A 215 2.97 2.05 4.58
N LEU A 216 1.93 1.22 4.55
CA LEU A 216 0.75 1.36 5.42
C LEU A 216 1.09 1.35 6.93
N PRO A 217 2.01 0.51 7.45
CA PRO A 217 2.41 0.57 8.85
C PRO A 217 2.98 1.93 9.26
N TRP A 218 3.73 2.58 8.37
CA TRP A 218 4.30 3.91 8.60
C TRP A 218 3.25 5.01 8.62
N VAL A 219 2.23 4.90 7.75
CA VAL A 219 1.08 5.82 7.75
C VAL A 219 0.29 5.66 9.05
N ILE A 220 0.04 4.43 9.50
CA ILE A 220 -0.66 4.15 10.76
C ILE A 220 0.10 4.73 11.95
N ALA A 221 1.39 4.40 12.09
CA ALA A 221 2.21 4.89 13.20
C ALA A 221 2.33 6.42 13.20
N GLY A 222 2.52 7.04 12.02
CA GLY A 222 2.56 8.48 11.89
C GLY A 222 1.24 9.16 12.25
N LEU A 223 0.12 8.56 11.89
CA LEU A 223 -1.21 9.07 12.26
C LEU A 223 -1.46 8.97 13.77
N GLU A 224 -1.14 7.83 14.38
CA GLU A 224 -1.24 7.66 15.84
C GLU A 224 -0.40 8.70 16.59
N ALA A 225 0.81 8.97 16.10
CA ALA A 225 1.68 10.00 16.68
C ALA A 225 1.13 11.42 16.52
N VAL A 226 0.61 11.76 15.34
CA VAL A 226 0.03 13.08 15.05
C VAL A 226 -1.26 13.34 15.83
N CYS A 227 -2.07 12.30 16.04
CA CYS A 227 -3.32 12.39 16.81
C CYS A 227 -3.11 12.32 18.32
N ASN A 228 -1.87 12.21 18.81
CA ASN A 228 -1.57 12.24 20.24
C ASN A 228 -1.72 13.67 20.79
N ASP A 229 -2.24 13.80 22.00
CA ASP A 229 -2.46 15.09 22.66
C ASP A 229 -1.18 15.93 22.79
N THR A 230 -0.02 15.29 22.95
CA THR A 230 1.28 15.96 23.03
C THR A 230 1.63 16.69 21.73
N PHE A 231 1.30 16.11 20.57
CA PHE A 231 1.50 16.78 19.28
C PHE A 231 0.49 17.90 19.05
N ASN A 232 -0.73 17.74 19.54
CA ASN A 232 -1.81 18.72 19.46
C ASN A 232 -2.08 19.21 18.01
N ILE A 233 -2.44 18.30 17.11
CA ILE A 233 -2.71 18.64 15.71
C ILE A 233 -3.81 19.72 15.56
N HIS A 234 -4.80 19.77 16.47
CA HIS A 234 -5.80 20.84 16.47
C HIS A 234 -5.15 22.22 16.65
N GLY A 235 -4.27 22.37 17.62
CA GLY A 235 -3.53 23.62 17.83
C GLY A 235 -2.60 23.96 16.66
N VAL A 236 -1.97 22.96 16.07
CA VAL A 236 -1.13 23.09 14.86
C VAL A 236 -1.94 23.61 13.67
N LEU A 237 -3.19 23.21 13.52
CA LEU A 237 -4.08 23.69 12.46
C LEU A 237 -4.63 25.09 12.77
N ALA A 238 -5.04 25.34 14.01
CA ALA A 238 -5.73 26.55 14.40
C ALA A 238 -4.82 27.80 14.50
N THR A 239 -3.51 27.63 14.52
CA THR A 239 -2.57 28.77 14.55
C THR A 239 -2.44 29.43 13.17
N THR A 240 -2.12 30.72 13.15
CA THR A 240 -1.77 31.45 11.93
C THR A 240 -0.36 31.15 11.43
N MET A 241 0.46 30.44 12.21
CA MET A 241 1.80 30.01 11.81
C MET A 241 1.72 28.93 10.69
N PRO A 242 2.67 28.90 9.77
CA PRO A 242 2.66 27.95 8.66
C PRO A 242 3.21 26.57 9.09
N VAL A 243 2.76 26.05 10.20
CA VAL A 243 3.24 24.77 10.76
C VAL A 243 2.41 23.57 10.30
N GLY A 244 3.06 22.43 10.19
CA GLY A 244 2.44 21.14 9.88
C GLY A 244 3.28 19.99 10.42
N PRO A 245 2.82 18.74 10.31
CA PRO A 245 3.59 17.58 10.73
C PRO A 245 4.88 17.40 9.91
N VAL A 246 6.02 17.41 10.59
CA VAL A 246 7.31 16.90 10.11
C VAL A 246 7.47 15.50 10.67
N ILE A 247 7.71 14.53 9.82
CA ILE A 247 7.69 13.10 10.15
C ILE A 247 9.07 12.53 9.89
N VAL A 248 9.77 12.13 10.96
CA VAL A 248 11.09 11.51 10.89
C VAL A 248 10.92 10.01 11.13
N CYS A 249 11.40 9.20 10.19
CA CYS A 249 11.33 7.75 10.25
C CYS A 249 12.70 7.15 10.57
N ASN A 250 12.74 6.21 11.50
CA ASN A 250 13.92 5.49 11.97
C ASN A 250 13.73 3.98 11.86
N GLY A 251 14.82 3.25 11.85
CA GLY A 251 14.86 1.80 11.90
C GLY A 251 15.12 1.11 10.56
N PRO A 252 15.35 -0.22 10.59
CA PRO A 252 15.69 -1.00 9.40
C PRO A 252 14.58 -1.02 8.33
N GLY A 253 13.32 -0.88 8.73
CA GLY A 253 12.17 -0.84 7.83
C GLY A 253 12.19 0.34 6.86
N THR A 254 12.82 1.48 7.22
CA THR A 254 12.98 2.62 6.31
C THR A 254 13.74 2.22 5.04
N ARG A 255 14.81 1.45 5.22
CA ARG A 255 15.63 0.93 4.10
C ARG A 255 14.90 -0.15 3.33
N ALA A 256 14.17 -1.03 4.05
CA ALA A 256 13.40 -2.11 3.42
C ALA A 256 12.34 -1.59 2.45
N ILE A 257 11.69 -0.46 2.77
CA ILE A 257 10.71 0.19 1.89
C ILE A 257 11.32 1.22 0.92
N GLY A 258 12.64 1.40 0.94
CA GLY A 258 13.37 2.31 0.06
C GLY A 258 13.14 3.79 0.34
N MET A 259 12.98 4.19 1.61
CA MET A 259 12.96 5.61 1.97
C MET A 259 14.31 6.25 1.69
N ASN A 260 14.27 7.51 1.25
CA ASN A 260 15.47 8.32 1.08
C ASN A 260 15.85 8.95 2.42
N SER A 261 17.11 8.77 2.83
CA SER A 261 17.75 9.43 3.98
C SER A 261 18.98 10.28 3.57
N GLY A 262 19.26 10.34 2.28
CA GLY A 262 20.48 10.97 1.75
C GLY A 262 20.19 12.25 0.96
N MET A 263 20.85 12.37 -0.19
CA MET A 263 20.80 13.55 -1.03
C MET A 263 19.35 13.89 -1.44
N ASN A 264 19.00 15.18 -1.38
CA ASN A 264 17.67 15.70 -1.70
C ASN A 264 16.54 15.09 -0.82
N VAL A 265 16.84 14.80 0.42
CA VAL A 265 15.95 14.06 1.35
C VAL A 265 14.59 14.74 1.58
N PHE A 266 14.52 16.09 1.51
CA PHE A 266 13.28 16.86 1.61
C PHE A 266 12.63 17.17 0.27
N GLY A 267 13.27 16.77 -0.82
CA GLY A 267 12.83 17.09 -2.17
C GLY A 267 11.96 16.01 -2.80
N GLN A 268 11.75 16.20 -4.09
CA GLN A 268 10.98 15.27 -4.92
C GLN A 268 11.80 14.00 -5.27
N GLY A 269 11.11 12.94 -5.72
CA GLY A 269 11.71 11.77 -6.36
C GLY A 269 11.59 10.48 -5.55
N ASN A 270 11.39 10.52 -4.24
CA ASN A 270 11.18 9.30 -3.45
C ASN A 270 9.70 9.09 -3.13
N ARG A 271 9.16 7.96 -3.61
CA ARG A 271 7.74 7.65 -3.44
C ARG A 271 7.36 7.46 -1.97
N ALA A 272 8.16 6.74 -1.17
CA ALA A 272 7.84 6.48 0.23
C ALA A 272 7.80 7.80 1.03
N ASN A 273 8.86 8.64 0.94
CA ASN A 273 8.90 9.93 1.65
C ASN A 273 7.67 10.78 1.32
N LEU A 274 7.37 10.93 0.03
CA LEU A 274 6.30 11.83 -0.37
C LEU A 274 4.91 11.30 -0.06
N THR A 275 4.65 10.01 -0.33
CA THR A 275 3.27 9.49 -0.21
C THR A 275 2.88 9.17 1.22
N ILE A 276 3.81 8.79 2.11
CA ILE A 276 3.52 8.56 3.53
C ILE A 276 3.08 9.88 4.19
N GLY A 277 3.86 10.95 4.03
CA GLY A 277 3.51 12.25 4.60
C GLY A 277 2.20 12.80 4.01
N ARG A 278 2.00 12.65 2.69
CA ARG A 278 0.77 13.08 2.02
C ARG A 278 -0.46 12.30 2.50
N ALA A 279 -0.34 10.99 2.74
CA ALA A 279 -1.44 10.18 3.24
C ALA A 279 -1.94 10.69 4.60
N ILE A 280 -1.02 11.03 5.50
CA ILE A 280 -1.35 11.59 6.82
C ILE A 280 -2.05 12.95 6.67
N GLN A 281 -1.56 13.82 5.79
CA GLN A 281 -2.20 15.12 5.53
C GLN A 281 -3.59 14.97 4.91
N LEU A 282 -3.78 14.04 3.97
CA LEU A 282 -5.11 13.74 3.42
C LEU A 282 -6.07 13.22 4.49
N ILE A 283 -5.61 12.41 5.44
CA ILE A 283 -6.44 11.94 6.56
C ILE A 283 -6.86 13.11 7.46
N ILE A 284 -5.93 13.97 7.83
CA ILE A 284 -6.22 15.16 8.66
C ILE A 284 -7.26 16.04 7.96
N ARG A 285 -7.13 16.22 6.62
CA ARG A 285 -8.07 16.99 5.81
C ARG A 285 -9.43 16.31 5.66
N ASN A 286 -9.45 15.04 5.24
CA ASN A 286 -10.67 14.35 4.78
C ASN A 286 -11.48 13.74 5.93
N ILE A 287 -10.83 13.35 7.01
CA ILE A 287 -11.44 12.72 8.18
C ILE A 287 -11.51 13.71 9.35
N GLY A 288 -10.42 14.43 9.62
CA GLY A 288 -10.35 15.37 10.73
C GLY A 288 -10.97 16.73 10.43
N GLY A 289 -11.28 17.06 9.16
CA GLY A 289 -11.83 18.37 8.81
C GLY A 289 -10.81 19.52 8.80
N GLY A 290 -9.51 19.21 8.84
CA GLY A 290 -8.41 20.18 8.82
C GLY A 290 -8.23 20.86 7.45
N ARG A 291 -9.21 21.64 7.02
CA ARG A 291 -9.21 22.29 5.69
C ARG A 291 -8.71 23.71 5.74
N PRO A 292 -7.89 24.13 4.74
CA PRO A 292 -7.44 25.50 4.60
C PRO A 292 -8.61 26.49 4.52
N GLY A 293 -8.52 27.57 5.31
CA GLY A 293 -9.55 28.61 5.40
C GLY A 293 -10.71 28.28 6.36
N GLU A 294 -10.82 27.03 6.79
CA GLU A 294 -11.76 26.58 7.83
C GLU A 294 -11.02 26.51 9.17
N VAL A 295 -10.67 25.30 9.64
CA VAL A 295 -9.89 25.13 10.88
C VAL A 295 -8.40 25.33 10.64
N ASP A 296 -7.85 24.99 9.48
CA ASP A 296 -6.48 25.33 9.14
C ASP A 296 -6.36 26.84 8.84
N ARG A 297 -5.80 27.55 9.80
CA ARG A 297 -5.71 29.04 9.83
C ARG A 297 -4.36 29.57 9.42
N ALA A 298 -3.44 28.75 8.94
CA ALA A 298 -2.13 29.18 8.49
C ALA A 298 -2.25 30.35 7.49
N THR A 299 -1.59 31.48 7.78
CA THR A 299 -1.70 32.70 6.93
C THR A 299 -1.16 32.46 5.52
N HIS A 300 -0.02 31.81 5.41
CA HIS A 300 0.64 31.53 4.13
C HIS A 300 0.73 30.02 3.83
N GLY A 301 0.70 29.19 4.86
CA GLY A 301 1.07 27.78 4.73
C GLY A 301 2.55 27.62 4.37
N ASN A 302 2.94 26.39 4.08
CA ASN A 302 4.25 26.05 3.48
C ASN A 302 4.14 24.75 2.68
N PRO A 303 5.06 24.48 1.72
CA PRO A 303 5.02 23.27 0.91
C PRO A 303 5.06 21.95 1.71
N GLY A 304 5.67 21.94 2.91
CA GLY A 304 5.70 20.78 3.79
C GLY A 304 4.31 20.38 4.35
N LYS A 305 3.32 21.28 4.26
CA LYS A 305 1.92 20.93 4.60
C LYS A 305 1.26 20.01 3.56
N ILE A 306 1.89 19.77 2.42
CA ILE A 306 1.46 18.75 1.47
C ILE A 306 2.04 17.38 1.88
N SER A 307 3.34 17.36 2.18
CA SER A 307 4.07 16.19 2.68
C SER A 307 5.42 16.63 3.24
N PHE A 308 5.76 16.21 4.45
CA PHE A 308 7.09 16.41 5.02
C PHE A 308 7.48 15.17 5.84
N CYS A 309 7.91 14.12 5.15
CA CYS A 309 8.28 12.85 5.74
C CYS A 309 9.61 12.38 5.13
N PHE A 310 10.52 11.92 5.99
CA PHE A 310 11.84 11.45 5.56
C PHE A 310 12.44 10.48 6.57
N ALA A 311 13.42 9.70 6.12
CA ALA A 311 14.22 8.85 6.99
C ALA A 311 15.47 9.57 7.46
N GLU A 312 15.90 9.32 8.71
CA GLU A 312 17.22 9.72 9.21
C GLU A 312 18.30 8.86 8.56
N ASP A 313 19.44 9.46 8.21
CA ASP A 313 20.62 8.72 7.73
C ASP A 313 21.38 8.06 8.88
N GLU A 314 20.81 6.98 9.41
CA GLU A 314 21.34 6.26 10.57
C GLU A 314 22.72 5.62 10.31
N LEU A 315 23.04 5.29 9.06
CA LEU A 315 24.30 4.66 8.70
C LEU A 315 25.40 5.67 8.47
N GLY A 316 25.06 6.87 7.99
CA GLY A 316 25.99 7.96 7.75
C GLY A 316 26.18 8.87 8.96
N SER A 317 25.28 8.82 9.96
CA SER A 317 25.37 9.64 11.16
C SER A 317 26.51 9.16 12.08
N PRO A 318 27.35 10.09 12.59
CA PRO A 318 28.38 9.76 13.60
C PRO A 318 27.80 9.61 15.01
N TRP A 319 26.51 9.92 15.21
CA TRP A 319 25.84 9.93 16.51
C TRP A 319 24.78 8.85 16.64
N SER A 320 24.24 8.69 17.85
CA SER A 320 23.03 7.94 18.08
C SER A 320 21.86 8.55 17.30
N THR A 321 20.93 7.71 16.86
CA THR A 321 19.77 8.15 16.07
C THR A 321 18.79 8.96 16.93
N LEU A 322 17.86 9.68 16.29
CA LEU A 322 16.78 10.37 16.98
C LEU A 322 15.94 9.38 17.80
N ALA A 323 15.65 8.19 17.27
CA ALA A 323 14.90 7.16 17.99
C ALA A 323 15.67 6.64 19.22
N GLU A 324 17.01 6.40 19.10
CA GLU A 324 17.85 6.01 20.24
C GLU A 324 17.87 7.07 21.32
N SER A 325 17.94 8.36 20.97
CA SER A 325 17.88 9.46 21.94
C SER A 325 16.53 9.58 22.66
N ARG A 326 15.50 8.91 22.15
CA ARG A 326 14.17 8.79 22.76
C ARG A 326 13.96 7.44 23.47
N GLY A 327 15.03 6.65 23.67
CA GLY A 327 15.02 5.41 24.42
C GLY A 327 14.61 4.16 23.62
N LEU A 328 14.53 4.25 22.31
CA LEU A 328 14.22 3.10 21.43
C LEU A 328 15.49 2.40 20.98
N SER A 329 15.39 1.13 20.64
CA SER A 329 16.50 0.38 20.03
C SER A 329 16.68 0.79 18.57
N ARG A 330 17.93 0.82 18.10
CA ARG A 330 18.28 1.04 16.68
C ARG A 330 17.65 0.03 15.71
N THR A 331 17.19 -1.11 16.22
CA THR A 331 16.51 -2.15 15.44
C THR A 331 15.00 -2.01 15.44
N THR A 332 14.46 -0.99 16.13
CA THR A 332 13.03 -0.71 16.19
C THR A 332 12.65 0.28 15.10
N ASP A 333 11.67 -0.08 14.28
CA ASP A 333 11.05 0.87 13.37
C ASP A 333 10.22 1.88 14.18
N ALA A 334 10.45 3.16 13.94
CA ALA A 334 9.84 4.22 14.71
C ALA A 334 9.54 5.46 13.89
N VAL A 335 8.51 6.19 14.30
CA VAL A 335 8.14 7.49 13.75
C VAL A 335 8.21 8.54 14.85
N THR A 336 8.92 9.63 14.59
CA THR A 336 8.90 10.84 15.43
C THR A 336 8.20 11.94 14.66
N VAL A 337 7.24 12.63 15.31
CA VAL A 337 6.53 13.76 14.72
C VAL A 337 6.90 15.05 15.41
N PHE A 338 7.03 16.12 14.63
CA PHE A 338 7.38 17.46 15.10
C PHE A 338 6.51 18.50 14.38
N PRO A 339 5.87 19.44 15.09
CA PRO A 339 5.11 20.51 14.46
C PRO A 339 6.08 21.57 13.93
N GLY A 340 6.37 21.51 12.63
CA GLY A 340 7.37 22.38 12.02
C GLY A 340 6.87 23.22 10.85
N GLU A 341 7.49 24.36 10.65
CA GLU A 341 7.39 25.12 9.40
C GLU A 341 8.38 24.61 8.35
N GLY A 342 8.40 25.20 7.17
CA GLY A 342 9.35 24.85 6.11
C GLY A 342 10.81 25.01 6.56
N PRO A 343 11.73 24.17 6.09
CA PRO A 343 13.11 24.17 6.54
C PRO A 343 13.83 25.47 6.15
N ARG A 344 14.69 25.95 7.06
CA ARG A 344 15.61 27.04 6.80
C ARG A 344 17.00 26.48 6.62
N CYS A 345 17.63 26.81 5.50
CA CYS A 345 18.98 26.36 5.20
C CYS A 345 20.00 27.14 6.04
N VAL A 346 20.87 26.44 6.76
CA VAL A 346 22.07 26.99 7.38
C VAL A 346 23.24 26.63 6.49
N VAL A 347 23.94 27.64 5.97
CA VAL A 347 25.09 27.46 5.06
C VAL A 347 26.32 28.04 5.72
N ASP A 348 27.31 27.17 5.96
CA ASP A 348 28.66 27.57 6.36
C ASP A 348 29.69 26.77 5.54
N GLN A 349 30.43 27.50 4.71
CA GLN A 349 31.46 26.92 3.85
C GLN A 349 32.90 27.17 4.37
N LEU A 350 33.04 27.89 5.48
CA LEU A 350 34.32 28.35 5.99
C LEU A 350 34.73 27.70 7.30
N ALA A 351 33.79 27.41 8.19
CA ALA A 351 34.10 26.79 9.49
C ALA A 351 34.77 25.44 9.32
N ARG A 352 35.87 25.23 10.06
CA ARG A 352 36.63 23.97 10.12
C ARG A 352 36.81 23.45 11.53
N ASP A 353 36.23 24.14 12.50
CA ASP A 353 36.19 23.79 13.91
C ASP A 353 34.74 23.88 14.43
N PRO A 354 34.41 23.11 15.49
CA PRO A 354 33.05 23.04 15.98
C PRO A 354 32.55 24.35 16.58
N GLU A 355 33.41 25.14 17.23
CA GLU A 355 33.06 26.40 17.87
C GLU A 355 32.60 27.43 16.81
N SER A 356 33.35 27.56 15.72
CA SER A 356 33.00 28.45 14.61
C SER A 356 31.68 28.03 13.94
N LEU A 357 31.52 26.72 13.71
CA LEU A 357 30.30 26.17 13.13
C LEU A 357 29.08 26.36 14.02
N THR A 358 29.24 26.11 15.33
CA THR A 358 28.19 26.33 16.35
C THR A 358 27.72 27.79 16.37
N ASN A 359 28.66 28.75 16.28
CA ASN A 359 28.30 30.17 16.20
C ASN A 359 27.44 30.49 14.98
N THR A 360 27.67 29.82 13.84
CA THR A 360 26.80 29.97 12.65
C THR A 360 25.41 29.45 12.89
N PHE A 361 25.26 28.25 13.48
CA PHE A 361 23.97 27.69 13.83
C PHE A 361 23.23 28.61 14.84
N ALA A 362 23.87 29.01 15.91
CA ALA A 362 23.30 29.93 16.91
C ALA A 362 22.85 31.26 16.29
N ALA A 363 23.65 31.84 15.40
CA ALA A 363 23.28 33.05 14.69
C ALA A 363 22.03 32.90 13.83
N CYS A 364 21.90 31.76 13.13
CA CYS A 364 20.70 31.45 12.34
C CYS A 364 19.47 31.22 13.22
N LEU A 365 19.60 30.47 14.30
CA LEU A 365 18.48 30.23 15.25
C LEU A 365 17.98 31.53 15.91
N ARG A 366 18.86 32.45 16.25
CA ARG A 366 18.49 33.77 16.81
C ARG A 366 17.59 34.59 15.86
N THR A 367 17.67 34.37 14.55
CA THR A 367 16.82 35.07 13.58
C THR A 367 15.38 34.53 13.56
N MET A 368 15.16 33.30 14.04
CA MET A 368 13.85 32.69 14.08
C MET A 368 13.02 33.11 15.30
N HIS A 369 13.68 33.50 16.37
CA HIS A 369 13.04 33.98 17.60
C HIS A 369 13.39 35.44 17.83
N ASN A 370 12.41 36.33 17.80
CA ASN A 370 12.60 37.76 18.08
C ASN A 370 12.00 38.14 19.43
N PRO A 371 12.49 39.24 20.09
CA PRO A 371 12.07 39.61 21.43
C PRO A 371 10.58 39.97 21.59
N LYS A 372 9.84 40.11 20.49
CA LYS A 372 8.39 40.35 20.50
C LYS A 372 7.59 39.09 20.45
N SER A 373 8.21 37.93 20.19
CA SER A 373 7.55 36.64 20.30
C SER A 373 7.47 36.23 21.77
N VAL A 374 6.26 36.01 22.25
CA VAL A 374 6.00 35.63 23.66
C VAL A 374 6.00 34.10 23.84
N LEU A 375 6.14 33.35 22.73
CA LEU A 375 6.15 31.90 22.72
C LEU A 375 7.57 31.38 22.70
N ALA A 376 7.84 30.30 23.42
CA ALA A 376 9.02 29.50 23.27
C ALA A 376 8.89 28.63 21.99
N PHE A 377 9.99 28.39 21.35
CA PHE A 377 10.05 27.51 20.15
C PHE A 377 11.01 26.39 20.42
N ASP A 378 10.59 25.19 20.00
CA ASP A 378 11.50 24.09 19.81
C ASP A 378 12.06 24.15 18.38
N ALA A 379 13.26 23.65 18.19
CA ALA A 379 13.88 23.52 16.88
C ALA A 379 14.32 22.07 16.62
N ILE A 380 14.08 21.58 15.41
CA ILE A 380 14.70 20.36 14.94
C ILE A 380 15.85 20.75 13.99
N VAL A 381 17.08 20.33 14.31
CA VAL A 381 18.24 20.56 13.46
C VAL A 381 18.54 19.30 12.67
N VAL A 382 18.40 19.39 11.35
CA VAL A 382 18.79 18.31 10.43
C VAL A 382 20.15 18.66 9.84
N MET A 383 21.16 17.94 10.28
CA MET A 383 22.55 18.26 9.96
C MET A 383 23.04 17.48 8.75
N GLY A 384 23.59 18.19 7.77
CA GLY A 384 24.23 17.57 6.61
C GLY A 384 25.55 16.87 6.98
N PRO A 385 25.99 15.89 6.19
CA PRO A 385 27.15 15.06 6.53
C PRO A 385 28.47 15.84 6.66
N GLU A 386 28.63 16.94 5.92
CA GLU A 386 29.83 17.79 6.00
C GLU A 386 29.94 18.49 7.35
N HIS A 387 28.83 19.08 7.84
CA HIS A 387 28.80 19.73 9.15
C HIS A 387 28.91 18.69 10.28
N ALA A 388 28.23 17.55 10.17
CA ALA A 388 28.33 16.47 11.15
C ALA A 388 29.76 15.99 11.31
N ARG A 389 30.52 15.91 10.22
CA ARG A 389 31.93 15.52 10.23
C ARG A 389 32.81 16.46 11.03
N VAL A 390 32.62 17.77 10.93
CA VAL A 390 33.38 18.78 11.71
C VAL A 390 33.26 18.52 13.21
N TYR A 391 32.05 18.25 13.69
CA TYR A 391 31.81 17.92 15.09
C TYR A 391 32.40 16.56 15.49
N ALA A 392 32.22 15.54 14.64
CA ALA A 392 32.68 14.20 14.89
C ALA A 392 34.23 14.10 14.98
N GLU A 393 34.94 14.78 14.06
CA GLU A 393 36.38 14.85 14.05
C GLU A 393 36.96 15.57 15.30
N ALA A 394 36.20 16.48 15.87
CA ALA A 394 36.55 17.14 17.15
C ALA A 394 36.11 16.34 18.39
N GLY A 395 35.45 15.18 18.21
CA GLY A 395 34.97 14.33 19.30
C GLY A 395 33.75 14.88 20.03
N TRP A 396 32.94 15.74 19.37
CA TRP A 396 31.70 16.24 19.95
C TRP A 396 30.57 15.22 19.72
N ASP A 397 29.96 14.78 20.80
CA ASP A 397 28.76 13.98 20.75
C ASP A 397 27.51 14.85 20.48
N ARG A 398 26.38 14.22 20.31
CA ARG A 398 25.12 14.89 20.02
C ARG A 398 24.68 15.85 21.16
N GLU A 399 24.84 15.40 22.40
CA GLU A 399 24.45 16.13 23.59
C GLU A 399 25.26 17.44 23.67
N ARG A 400 26.57 17.37 23.47
CA ARG A 400 27.43 18.54 23.46
C ARG A 400 27.06 19.53 22.34
N VAL A 401 26.77 19.02 21.14
CA VAL A 401 26.32 19.88 20.02
C VAL A 401 25.03 20.63 20.39
N LEU A 402 24.07 19.93 21.01
CA LEU A 402 22.80 20.54 21.42
C LEU A 402 22.96 21.56 22.56
N GLU A 403 23.91 21.34 23.46
CA GLU A 403 24.18 22.26 24.59
C GLU A 403 24.88 23.53 24.12
N GLU A 404 25.70 23.45 23.10
CA GLU A 404 26.54 24.57 22.64
C GLU A 404 25.86 25.42 21.55
N ILE A 405 24.84 24.88 20.84
CA ILE A 405 24.02 25.65 19.87
C ILE A 405 22.97 26.49 20.60
#